data_67c018bab85c61eee804390dbd5ca7ee
#
_entry.id   67c018bab85c61eee804390dbd5ca7ee
#
_cell.length_a   1.000
_cell.length_b   1.000
_cell.length_c   1.000
_cell.angle_alpha   90.00
_cell.angle_beta   90.00
_cell.angle_gamma   90.00
#
_symmetry.space_group_name_H-M   'P 1'
#
loop_
_entity.id
_entity.type
_entity.pdbx_description
1 polymer ?
#
loop_
_entity_poly.entity_id
_entity_poly.type
_entity_poly.pdbx_seq_one_letter_code
_entity_poly.pdbx_strand_id
1 'polypeptide(L)'
;MAISICGGGVIVSTFYNEDCMEGMKRYPDKFFDLAIVDPPYGIGINSSGRVGHYGGKGKKWDEQPPNEQYFTELLRVSKNQIIWGGNYFDLPPTRCFLIWDKKQPPGVSFASCEFAWTSFDASAKTFYMSPINIDEGRTHPTQKPIALYSWLLQNYAKQGDKILDTHVGSASSLIACHRLGFDYVGFEIDPDYYRMASERLEKAKSQQTIFDLPTEQIEKQTLFDVCK
;
A
#
# COMPACT_ATOMS: atom_id res chain seq x y z
N MET A 1 -3.81 -0.97 24.44
CA MET A 1 -2.72 -0.27 25.13
C MET A 1 -2.52 1.07 24.42
N ALA A 2 -2.83 2.17 25.09
CA ALA A 2 -2.61 3.50 24.53
C ALA A 2 -1.13 3.85 24.70
N ILE A 3 -0.39 3.98 23.59
CA ILE A 3 0.99 4.47 23.62
C ILE A 3 0.93 5.99 23.59
N SER A 4 1.31 6.64 24.70
CA SER A 4 1.47 8.08 24.80
C SER A 4 2.66 8.53 23.96
N ILE A 5 2.41 9.36 22.94
CA ILE A 5 3.47 9.90 22.09
C ILE A 5 3.96 11.21 22.73
N CYS A 6 5.05 11.15 23.45
CA CYS A 6 5.89 12.30 23.78
C CYS A 6 7.25 12.13 23.11
N GLY A 7 7.58 13.01 22.18
CA GLY A 7 8.92 13.36 21.72
C GLY A 7 9.86 12.21 21.29
N GLY A 8 10.04 12.00 19.99
CA GLY A 8 11.18 11.22 19.47
C GLY A 8 11.07 9.69 19.61
N GLY A 9 9.88 9.14 19.77
CA GLY A 9 9.65 7.73 20.05
C GLY A 9 9.73 6.84 18.82
N VAL A 10 10.28 5.64 19.03
CA VAL A 10 10.31 4.51 18.09
C VAL A 10 8.89 4.25 17.59
N ILE A 11 8.65 4.37 16.27
CA ILE A 11 7.42 3.88 15.68
C ILE A 11 7.54 2.36 15.66
N VAL A 12 6.65 1.71 16.34
CA VAL A 12 6.35 0.31 16.10
C VAL A 12 5.38 0.29 14.93
N SER A 13 5.74 -0.35 13.82
CA SER A 13 4.86 -0.52 12.66
C SER A 13 3.48 -1.01 13.09
N THR A 14 2.43 -0.27 12.74
CA THR A 14 1.09 -0.48 13.27
C THR A 14 0.04 -0.45 12.15
N PHE A 15 -0.95 -1.34 12.27
CA PHE A 15 -2.09 -1.42 11.40
C PHE A 15 -3.38 -1.33 12.21
N TYR A 16 -4.27 -0.40 11.89
CA TYR A 16 -5.47 -0.10 12.66
C TYR A 16 -6.74 -0.38 11.85
N ASN A 17 -7.75 -0.96 12.55
CA ASN A 17 -9.11 -1.03 12.01
C ASN A 17 -9.89 0.19 12.49
N GLU A 18 -9.79 1.29 11.76
CA GLU A 18 -10.46 2.55 12.09
C GLU A 18 -10.52 3.48 10.86
N ASP A 19 -11.31 4.54 10.98
CA ASP A 19 -11.34 5.62 10.00
C ASP A 19 -9.99 6.36 10.00
N CYS A 20 -9.37 6.47 8.82
CA CYS A 20 -8.09 7.16 8.65
C CYS A 20 -8.15 8.64 9.05
N MET A 21 -9.30 9.31 8.92
CA MET A 21 -9.46 10.70 9.34
C MET A 21 -9.34 10.85 10.86
N GLU A 22 -9.88 9.91 11.64
CA GLU A 22 -9.69 9.89 13.10
C GLU A 22 -8.26 9.46 13.45
N GLY A 23 -7.70 8.51 12.71
CA GLY A 23 -6.34 8.05 12.88
C GLY A 23 -5.29 9.13 12.65
N MET A 24 -5.39 9.87 11.56
CA MET A 24 -4.44 10.93 11.20
C MET A 24 -4.39 12.09 12.21
N LYS A 25 -5.49 12.39 12.90
CA LYS A 25 -5.52 13.44 13.96
C LYS A 25 -4.51 13.22 15.09
N ARG A 26 -4.08 11.99 15.32
CA ARG A 26 -3.10 11.66 16.37
C ARG A 26 -1.67 12.04 16.01
N TYR A 27 -1.41 12.35 14.75
CA TYR A 27 -0.06 12.61 14.26
C TYR A 27 0.16 14.10 14.02
N PRO A 28 1.32 14.65 14.42
CA PRO A 28 1.66 16.04 14.16
C PRO A 28 1.93 16.27 12.67
N ASP A 29 2.03 17.55 12.29
CA ASP A 29 2.35 17.95 10.93
C ASP A 29 3.67 17.33 10.46
N LYS A 30 3.65 16.84 9.20
CA LYS A 30 4.82 16.25 8.54
C LYS A 30 5.49 15.09 9.30
N PHE A 31 4.70 14.37 10.09
CA PHE A 31 5.17 13.22 10.86
C PHE A 31 5.64 12.06 9.96
N PHE A 32 4.91 11.77 8.90
CA PHE A 32 5.26 10.76 7.92
C PHE A 32 6.17 11.35 6.85
N ASP A 33 7.19 10.61 6.45
CA ASP A 33 8.09 11.04 5.38
C ASP A 33 7.46 10.84 4.00
N LEU A 34 6.68 9.76 3.86
CA LEU A 34 5.97 9.44 2.63
C LEU A 34 4.60 8.80 2.93
N ALA A 35 3.55 9.32 2.30
CA ALA A 35 2.27 8.65 2.21
C ALA A 35 2.13 7.98 0.84
N ILE A 36 1.76 6.68 0.82
CA ILE A 36 1.43 5.92 -0.41
C ILE A 36 0.01 5.42 -0.24
N VAL A 37 -0.94 6.03 -0.92
CA VAL A 37 -2.36 5.82 -0.67
C VAL A 37 -3.13 5.46 -1.94
N ASP A 38 -4.17 4.64 -1.78
CA ASP A 38 -5.08 4.19 -2.85
C ASP A 38 -6.54 4.38 -2.40
N PRO A 39 -7.00 5.64 -2.26
CA PRO A 39 -8.35 5.92 -1.80
C PRO A 39 -9.40 5.54 -2.85
N PRO A 40 -10.68 5.34 -2.45
CA PRO A 40 -11.75 5.03 -3.40
C PRO A 40 -11.90 6.13 -4.46
N TYR A 41 -12.16 5.71 -5.72
CA TYR A 41 -12.22 6.66 -6.85
C TYR A 41 -13.63 7.20 -7.10
N GLY A 42 -14.65 6.64 -6.45
CA GLY A 42 -16.03 7.02 -6.67
C GLY A 42 -16.62 6.56 -8.01
N ILE A 43 -16.04 5.52 -8.61
CA ILE A 43 -16.45 4.98 -9.93
C ILE A 43 -17.39 3.79 -9.81
N GLY A 44 -17.77 3.39 -8.59
CA GLY A 44 -18.73 2.32 -8.33
C GLY A 44 -18.26 0.94 -8.80
N ILE A 45 -16.95 0.65 -8.72
CA ILE A 45 -16.38 -0.61 -9.22
C ILE A 45 -17.02 -1.84 -8.56
N ASN A 46 -17.53 -1.71 -7.34
CA ASN A 46 -18.20 -2.76 -6.59
C ASN A 46 -19.58 -3.15 -7.14
N SER A 47 -20.25 -2.22 -7.82
CA SER A 47 -21.59 -2.46 -8.43
C SER A 47 -21.50 -3.24 -9.73
N SER A 48 -20.32 -3.38 -10.32
CA SER A 48 -20.13 -3.97 -11.66
C SER A 48 -20.31 -5.52 -11.72
N GLY A 49 -20.61 -6.18 -10.61
CA GLY A 49 -20.75 -7.65 -10.53
C GLY A 49 -19.44 -8.44 -10.77
N ARG A 50 -18.40 -7.78 -11.29
CA ARG A 50 -17.11 -8.40 -11.65
C ARG A 50 -16.20 -8.61 -10.45
N VAL A 51 -16.51 -7.96 -9.34
CA VAL A 51 -15.69 -7.93 -8.10
C VAL A 51 -16.21 -8.88 -7.02
N GLY A 52 -17.38 -9.50 -7.25
CA GLY A 52 -18.09 -10.32 -6.26
C GLY A 52 -17.35 -11.59 -5.78
N HIS A 53 -16.37 -12.07 -6.55
CA HIS A 53 -15.56 -13.24 -6.18
C HIS A 53 -14.54 -12.95 -5.05
N TYR A 54 -14.25 -11.68 -4.73
CA TYR A 54 -13.21 -11.27 -3.79
C TYR A 54 -13.78 -10.58 -2.54
N GLY A 55 -14.98 -10.97 -2.09
CA GLY A 55 -15.59 -10.41 -0.88
C GLY A 55 -16.21 -9.02 -1.03
N GLY A 56 -16.19 -8.44 -2.22
CA GLY A 56 -16.72 -7.09 -2.47
C GLY A 56 -18.24 -7.00 -2.69
N LYS A 57 -18.97 -8.12 -2.70
CA LYS A 57 -20.41 -8.13 -3.00
C LYS A 57 -21.21 -7.41 -1.91
N GLY A 58 -21.89 -6.32 -2.29
CA GLY A 58 -22.73 -5.52 -1.40
C GLY A 58 -21.99 -4.45 -0.60
N LYS A 59 -20.68 -4.33 -0.72
CA LYS A 59 -19.90 -3.27 -0.07
C LYS A 59 -19.95 -1.98 -0.91
N LYS A 60 -20.04 -0.84 -0.21
CA LYS A 60 -20.27 0.49 -0.83
C LYS A 60 -19.07 1.43 -0.72
N TRP A 61 -17.87 0.91 -0.46
CA TRP A 61 -16.69 1.71 -0.21
C TRP A 61 -16.24 2.59 -1.40
N ASP A 62 -16.62 2.27 -2.65
CA ASP A 62 -16.26 3.05 -3.85
C ASP A 62 -17.43 3.84 -4.44
N GLU A 63 -18.44 4.22 -3.62
CA GLU A 63 -19.57 5.04 -4.09
C GLU A 63 -19.21 6.53 -4.23
N GLN A 64 -18.28 7.01 -3.43
CA GLN A 64 -17.83 8.41 -3.46
C GLN A 64 -16.31 8.51 -3.25
N PRO A 65 -15.63 9.45 -3.95
CA PRO A 65 -14.23 9.75 -3.66
C PRO A 65 -14.12 10.48 -2.31
N PRO A 66 -12.92 10.49 -1.71
CA PRO A 66 -12.64 11.30 -0.53
C PRO A 66 -12.93 12.80 -0.79
N ASN A 67 -13.35 13.49 0.25
CA ASN A 67 -13.57 14.92 0.19
C ASN A 67 -12.26 15.72 0.31
N GLU A 68 -12.33 17.05 0.11
CA GLU A 68 -11.18 17.96 0.20
C GLU A 68 -10.46 17.89 1.57
N GLN A 69 -11.23 17.66 2.64
CA GLN A 69 -10.67 17.57 4.00
C GLN A 69 -9.71 16.39 4.15
N TYR A 70 -9.96 15.27 3.47
CA TYR A 70 -9.06 14.14 3.47
C TYR A 70 -7.68 14.50 2.87
N PHE A 71 -7.68 15.16 1.71
CA PHE A 71 -6.43 15.57 1.07
C PHE A 71 -5.68 16.61 1.89
N THR A 72 -6.40 17.55 2.50
CA THR A 72 -5.82 18.54 3.41
C THR A 72 -5.12 17.87 4.59
N GLU A 73 -5.77 16.89 5.21
CA GLU A 73 -5.21 16.16 6.34
C GLU A 73 -4.04 15.25 5.94
N LEU A 74 -4.15 14.56 4.79
CA LEU A 74 -3.06 13.76 4.22
C LEU A 74 -1.80 14.59 3.97
N LEU A 75 -1.99 15.78 3.36
CA LEU A 75 -0.91 16.74 3.13
C LEU A 75 -0.35 17.32 4.42
N ARG A 76 -1.18 17.50 5.46
CA ARG A 76 -0.74 17.96 6.78
C ARG A 76 0.21 16.97 7.43
N VAL A 77 -0.18 15.69 7.51
CA VAL A 77 0.56 14.69 8.28
C VAL A 77 1.78 14.12 7.54
N SER A 78 1.88 14.28 6.22
CA SER A 78 2.96 13.69 5.42
C SER A 78 3.79 14.75 4.67
N LYS A 79 5.10 14.48 4.51
CA LYS A 79 6.03 15.35 3.77
C LYS A 79 5.84 15.20 2.27
N ASN A 80 5.79 13.95 1.80
CA ASN A 80 5.61 13.59 0.39
C ASN A 80 4.44 12.63 0.22
N GLN A 81 3.82 12.63 -0.95
CA GLN A 81 2.65 11.81 -1.25
C GLN A 81 2.77 11.14 -2.62
N ILE A 82 2.25 9.90 -2.69
CA ILE A 82 1.93 9.16 -3.91
C ILE A 82 0.46 8.75 -3.78
N ILE A 83 -0.41 9.27 -4.64
CA ILE A 83 -1.86 9.10 -4.57
C ILE A 83 -2.34 8.40 -5.83
N TRP A 84 -2.68 7.12 -5.73
CA TRP A 84 -3.27 6.35 -6.83
C TRP A 84 -4.65 6.91 -7.19
N GLY A 85 -5.01 6.84 -8.45
CA GLY A 85 -6.26 7.42 -8.94
C GLY A 85 -6.25 8.96 -8.96
N GLY A 86 -5.09 9.61 -8.95
CA GLY A 86 -4.99 11.06 -8.92
C GLY A 86 -5.71 11.80 -10.05
N ASN A 87 -6.07 11.09 -11.12
CA ASN A 87 -6.89 11.61 -12.22
C ASN A 87 -8.39 11.74 -11.86
N TYR A 88 -8.84 11.20 -10.73
CA TYR A 88 -10.22 11.30 -10.24
C TYR A 88 -10.40 12.38 -9.18
N PHE A 89 -9.33 13.03 -8.73
CA PHE A 89 -9.33 13.98 -7.63
C PHE A 89 -8.87 15.37 -8.07
N ASP A 90 -9.36 16.41 -7.39
CA ASP A 90 -8.89 17.78 -7.59
C ASP A 90 -7.57 17.99 -6.85
N LEU A 91 -6.48 17.59 -7.50
CA LEU A 91 -5.11 17.74 -7.02
C LEU A 91 -4.34 18.75 -7.87
N PRO A 92 -3.38 19.46 -7.28
CA PRO A 92 -2.60 20.44 -8.04
C PRO A 92 -1.81 19.78 -9.19
N PRO A 93 -1.46 20.54 -10.24
CA PRO A 93 -0.61 20.02 -11.31
C PRO A 93 0.69 19.44 -10.75
N THR A 94 1.11 18.29 -11.29
CA THR A 94 2.38 17.67 -10.92
C THR A 94 3.24 17.36 -12.13
N ARG A 95 4.55 17.51 -11.96
CA ARG A 95 5.53 17.10 -12.96
C ARG A 95 5.86 15.62 -12.86
N CYS A 96 5.88 15.07 -11.65
CA CYS A 96 6.17 13.68 -11.38
C CYS A 96 4.87 12.90 -11.16
N PHE A 97 4.40 12.23 -12.18
CA PHE A 97 3.33 11.25 -12.07
C PHE A 97 3.83 9.85 -12.36
N LEU A 98 3.12 8.85 -11.89
CA LEU A 98 3.50 7.45 -12.05
C LEU A 98 2.43 6.70 -12.82
N ILE A 99 2.86 5.80 -13.69
CA ILE A 99 1.97 4.91 -14.43
C ILE A 99 2.28 3.47 -14.05
N TRP A 100 1.28 2.72 -13.65
CA TRP A 100 1.35 1.27 -13.63
C TRP A 100 0.76 0.74 -14.94
N ASP A 101 1.62 0.34 -15.87
CA ASP A 101 1.24 -0.38 -17.09
C ASP A 101 0.99 -1.85 -16.73
N LYS A 102 -0.25 -2.28 -16.93
CA LYS A 102 -0.72 -3.64 -16.59
C LYS A 102 -0.36 -4.69 -17.64
N LYS A 103 0.31 -4.30 -18.72
CA LYS A 103 0.66 -5.19 -19.85
C LYS A 103 -0.52 -6.02 -20.33
N GLN A 104 -1.69 -5.41 -20.45
CA GLN A 104 -2.87 -6.10 -20.90
C GLN A 104 -2.86 -6.29 -22.41
N PRO A 105 -3.30 -7.47 -22.91
CA PRO A 105 -3.43 -7.67 -24.35
C PRO A 105 -4.52 -6.75 -24.92
N PRO A 106 -4.46 -6.41 -26.22
CA PRO A 106 -5.50 -5.66 -26.91
C PRO A 106 -6.87 -6.34 -26.78
N GLY A 107 -7.93 -5.54 -26.69
CA GLY A 107 -9.32 -6.03 -26.64
C GLY A 107 -9.85 -6.40 -25.26
N VAL A 108 -9.06 -6.24 -24.20
CA VAL A 108 -9.54 -6.41 -22.81
C VAL A 108 -10.26 -5.14 -22.36
N SER A 109 -11.44 -5.29 -21.76
CA SER A 109 -12.29 -4.17 -21.33
C SER A 109 -11.84 -3.47 -20.02
N PHE A 110 -10.75 -3.92 -19.40
CA PHE A 110 -10.18 -3.30 -18.20
C PHE A 110 -9.16 -2.21 -18.55
N ALA A 111 -8.99 -1.23 -17.66
CA ALA A 111 -7.99 -0.19 -17.84
C ALA A 111 -6.59 -0.82 -18.03
N SER A 112 -5.90 -0.43 -19.10
CA SER A 112 -4.57 -0.91 -19.45
C SER A 112 -3.47 -0.40 -18.50
N CYS A 113 -3.73 0.72 -17.81
CA CYS A 113 -2.82 1.31 -16.83
C CYS A 113 -3.59 1.97 -15.68
N GLU A 114 -2.89 2.27 -14.61
CA GLU A 114 -3.33 3.14 -13.54
C GLU A 114 -2.35 4.31 -13.36
N PHE A 115 -2.91 5.44 -12.96
CA PHE A 115 -2.20 6.70 -12.77
C PHE A 115 -2.06 6.99 -11.27
N ALA A 116 -0.88 7.44 -10.83
CA ALA A 116 -0.69 8.03 -9.53
C ALA A 116 -0.15 9.46 -9.65
N TRP A 117 -0.80 10.39 -8.95
CA TRP A 117 -0.28 11.72 -8.69
C TRP A 117 0.81 11.66 -7.64
N THR A 118 1.83 12.52 -7.73
CA THR A 118 2.84 12.65 -6.67
C THR A 118 3.17 14.11 -6.37
N SER A 119 3.64 14.37 -5.14
CA SER A 119 4.13 15.67 -4.71
C SER A 119 5.61 15.91 -5.08
N PHE A 120 6.29 14.96 -5.70
CA PHE A 120 7.70 15.07 -6.02
C PHE A 120 7.95 15.97 -7.23
N ASP A 121 9.02 16.77 -7.18
CA ASP A 121 9.55 17.48 -8.36
C ASP A 121 10.60 16.62 -9.07
N ALA A 122 10.14 15.68 -9.87
CA ALA A 122 10.98 14.74 -10.63
C ALA A 122 10.34 14.41 -11.99
N SER A 123 11.02 13.62 -12.82
CA SER A 123 10.45 13.10 -14.06
C SER A 123 9.45 11.97 -13.78
N ALA A 124 8.37 11.90 -14.56
CA ALA A 124 7.42 10.81 -14.55
C ALA A 124 8.09 9.45 -14.80
N LYS A 125 7.56 8.38 -14.19
CA LYS A 125 8.06 7.01 -14.36
C LYS A 125 6.93 6.02 -14.59
N THR A 126 7.25 4.93 -15.28
CA THR A 126 6.32 3.82 -15.51
C THR A 126 6.83 2.55 -14.88
N PHE A 127 5.94 1.84 -14.18
CA PHE A 127 6.13 0.48 -13.68
C PHE A 127 5.37 -0.50 -14.57
N TYR A 128 5.99 -1.61 -14.96
CA TYR A 128 5.43 -2.59 -15.89
C TYR A 128 5.22 -3.94 -15.21
N MET A 129 3.97 -4.34 -14.97
CA MET A 129 3.65 -5.65 -14.41
C MET A 129 2.20 -6.03 -14.70
N SER A 130 1.96 -7.25 -15.21
CA SER A 130 0.61 -7.77 -15.36
C SER A 130 -0.02 -8.08 -13.99
N PRO A 131 -1.29 -7.68 -13.75
CA PRO A 131 -1.99 -8.05 -12.53
C PRO A 131 -2.29 -9.55 -12.40
N ILE A 132 -2.09 -10.33 -13.46
CA ILE A 132 -2.23 -11.80 -13.45
C ILE A 132 -1.06 -12.45 -12.70
N ASN A 133 0.11 -11.84 -12.71
CA ASN A 133 1.32 -12.32 -12.04
C ASN A 133 1.40 -11.93 -10.55
N ILE A 134 0.25 -11.81 -9.88
CA ILE A 134 0.23 -11.59 -8.44
C ILE A 134 0.42 -12.96 -7.75
N ASP A 135 1.64 -13.29 -7.39
CA ASP A 135 2.08 -14.60 -6.90
C ASP A 135 1.42 -15.08 -5.58
N GLU A 136 0.68 -14.22 -4.89
CA GLU A 136 0.21 -14.49 -3.53
C GLU A 136 -1.31 -14.67 -3.39
N GLY A 137 -2.02 -14.86 -4.52
CA GLY A 137 -3.47 -14.93 -4.54
C GLY A 137 -4.13 -13.55 -4.34
N ARG A 138 -5.32 -13.36 -4.90
CA ARG A 138 -6.11 -12.15 -4.73
C ARG A 138 -7.02 -12.27 -3.52
N THR A 139 -6.88 -11.35 -2.58
CA THR A 139 -7.74 -11.21 -1.38
C THR A 139 -8.63 -9.96 -1.45
N HIS A 140 -8.33 -9.04 -2.37
CA HIS A 140 -9.08 -7.79 -2.56
C HIS A 140 -9.31 -7.54 -4.06
N PRO A 141 -10.48 -7.01 -4.47
CA PRO A 141 -10.85 -6.82 -5.88
C PRO A 141 -9.90 -5.91 -6.66
N THR A 142 -9.41 -4.85 -6.03
CA THR A 142 -8.49 -3.87 -6.63
C THR A 142 -7.06 -4.02 -6.15
N GLN A 143 -6.68 -5.22 -5.67
CA GLN A 143 -5.35 -5.49 -5.12
C GLN A 143 -4.24 -5.11 -6.10
N LYS A 144 -3.36 -4.21 -5.65
CA LYS A 144 -2.11 -3.87 -6.33
C LYS A 144 -1.00 -4.85 -5.93
N PRO A 145 -0.03 -5.13 -6.83
CA PRO A 145 1.09 -6.05 -6.54
C PRO A 145 2.00 -5.51 -5.43
N ILE A 146 2.54 -6.38 -4.57
CA ILE A 146 3.58 -6.03 -3.60
C ILE A 146 4.81 -5.46 -4.33
N ALA A 147 5.16 -6.02 -5.49
CA ALA A 147 6.28 -5.55 -6.31
C ALA A 147 6.13 -4.07 -6.74
N LEU A 148 4.90 -3.60 -6.99
CA LEU A 148 4.64 -2.19 -7.26
C LEU A 148 5.01 -1.31 -6.06
N TYR A 149 4.54 -1.66 -4.86
CA TYR A 149 4.86 -0.92 -3.64
C TYR A 149 6.35 -0.99 -3.30
N SER A 150 6.99 -2.15 -3.50
CA SER A 150 8.44 -2.27 -3.33
C SER A 150 9.20 -1.34 -4.27
N TRP A 151 8.76 -1.26 -5.54
CA TRP A 151 9.34 -0.32 -6.52
C TRP A 151 9.13 1.15 -6.11
N LEU A 152 7.95 1.51 -5.57
CA LEU A 152 7.68 2.85 -5.07
C LEU A 152 8.62 3.20 -3.91
N LEU A 153 8.75 2.32 -2.91
CA LEU A 153 9.61 2.53 -1.76
C LEU A 153 11.08 2.68 -2.18
N GLN A 154 11.58 1.82 -3.05
CA GLN A 154 12.96 1.87 -3.55
C GLN A 154 13.29 3.14 -4.35
N ASN A 155 12.29 3.76 -5.01
CA ASN A 155 12.52 4.97 -5.81
C ASN A 155 12.22 6.28 -5.06
N TYR A 156 11.37 6.26 -4.03
CA TYR A 156 10.80 7.48 -3.43
C TYR A 156 10.94 7.55 -1.91
N ALA A 157 11.37 6.49 -1.24
CA ALA A 157 11.65 6.47 0.19
C ALA A 157 13.15 6.27 0.47
N LYS A 158 13.60 6.71 1.63
CA LYS A 158 14.94 6.49 2.16
C LYS A 158 14.88 5.61 3.39
N GLN A 159 15.91 4.84 3.65
CA GLN A 159 15.97 4.02 4.87
C GLN A 159 15.73 4.88 6.12
N GLY A 160 14.82 4.43 6.97
CA GLY A 160 14.37 5.15 8.16
C GLY A 160 13.17 6.07 7.95
N ASP A 161 12.69 6.24 6.71
CA ASP A 161 11.45 6.97 6.45
C ASP A 161 10.24 6.22 7.04
N LYS A 162 9.28 7.01 7.53
CA LYS A 162 8.00 6.56 8.08
C LYS A 162 6.93 6.62 7.01
N ILE A 163 6.32 5.48 6.72
CA ILE A 163 5.35 5.32 5.63
C ILE A 163 3.92 5.34 6.17
N LEU A 164 3.03 6.05 5.49
CA LEU A 164 1.59 6.08 5.77
C LEU A 164 0.82 5.44 4.62
N ASP A 165 -0.10 4.54 4.95
CA ASP A 165 -1.16 4.08 4.05
C ASP A 165 -2.53 4.24 4.70
N THR A 166 -3.40 5.07 4.15
CA THR A 166 -4.71 5.39 4.70
C THR A 166 -5.83 4.46 4.24
N HIS A 167 -5.58 3.60 3.25
CA HIS A 167 -6.55 2.68 2.64
C HIS A 167 -5.86 1.36 2.30
N VAL A 168 -5.49 0.60 3.33
CA VAL A 168 -4.60 -0.57 3.23
C VAL A 168 -5.15 -1.68 2.34
N GLY A 169 -6.47 -1.90 2.36
CA GLY A 169 -7.14 -2.92 1.56
C GLY A 169 -6.54 -4.31 1.76
N SER A 170 -5.66 -4.74 0.85
CA SER A 170 -5.05 -6.08 0.87
C SER A 170 -3.72 -6.17 1.64
N ALA A 171 -3.24 -5.11 2.28
CA ALA A 171 -1.94 -5.00 2.92
C ALA A 171 -0.70 -5.11 2.01
N SER A 172 -0.83 -4.98 0.70
CA SER A 172 0.32 -5.07 -0.22
C SER A 172 1.38 -4.01 0.07
N SER A 173 0.99 -2.79 0.44
CA SER A 173 1.86 -1.69 0.86
C SER A 173 2.62 -2.02 2.15
N LEU A 174 1.91 -2.51 3.18
CA LEU A 174 2.49 -2.82 4.48
C LEU A 174 3.45 -4.01 4.41
N ILE A 175 3.14 -5.01 3.56
CA ILE A 175 4.04 -6.15 3.30
C ILE A 175 5.32 -5.67 2.61
N ALA A 176 5.22 -4.76 1.64
CA ALA A 176 6.39 -4.17 1.00
C ALA A 176 7.24 -3.37 1.99
N CYS A 177 6.62 -2.57 2.87
CA CYS A 177 7.31 -1.86 3.95
C CYS A 177 8.05 -2.83 4.88
N HIS A 178 7.36 -3.88 5.35
CA HIS A 178 7.97 -4.88 6.22
C HIS A 178 9.19 -5.55 5.57
N ARG A 179 9.06 -6.02 4.31
CA ARG A 179 10.14 -6.69 3.57
C ARG A 179 11.36 -5.80 3.32
N LEU A 180 11.15 -4.49 3.23
CA LEU A 180 12.21 -3.51 2.97
C LEU A 180 12.70 -2.78 4.24
N GLY A 181 12.16 -3.14 5.42
CA GLY A 181 12.59 -2.59 6.71
C GLY A 181 12.15 -1.14 6.94
N PHE A 182 11.01 -0.73 6.40
CA PHE A 182 10.39 0.57 6.68
C PHE A 182 9.39 0.48 7.81
N ASP A 183 9.39 1.49 8.69
CA ASP A 183 8.31 1.70 9.63
C ASP A 183 7.06 2.22 8.92
N TYR A 184 5.88 1.74 9.35
CA TYR A 184 4.62 2.11 8.70
C TYR A 184 3.47 2.29 9.70
N VAL A 185 2.51 3.10 9.28
CA VAL A 185 1.17 3.16 9.86
C VAL A 185 0.16 2.94 8.74
N GLY A 186 -0.77 1.99 8.97
CA GLY A 186 -1.84 1.68 8.03
C GLY A 186 -3.21 1.80 8.68
N PHE A 187 -4.22 2.18 7.89
CA PHE A 187 -5.62 2.24 8.29
C PHE A 187 -6.50 1.46 7.32
N GLU A 188 -7.47 0.72 7.85
CA GLU A 188 -8.53 0.05 7.09
C GLU A 188 -9.82 0.15 7.89
N ILE A 189 -10.85 0.74 7.31
CA ILE A 189 -12.12 0.96 7.99
C ILE A 189 -13.01 -0.29 7.99
N ASP A 190 -12.94 -1.08 6.91
CA ASP A 190 -13.78 -2.29 6.77
C ASP A 190 -13.18 -3.43 7.61
N PRO A 191 -13.92 -3.97 8.61
CA PRO A 191 -13.38 -4.99 9.51
C PRO A 191 -13.07 -6.32 8.82
N ASP A 192 -13.76 -6.66 7.72
CA ASP A 192 -13.47 -7.88 6.97
C ASP A 192 -12.18 -7.75 6.17
N TYR A 193 -11.99 -6.61 5.49
CA TYR A 193 -10.74 -6.32 4.78
C TYR A 193 -9.59 -6.20 5.77
N TYR A 194 -9.78 -5.52 6.90
CA TYR A 194 -8.77 -5.44 7.96
C TYR A 194 -8.33 -6.84 8.44
N ARG A 195 -9.28 -7.75 8.71
CA ARG A 195 -8.97 -9.12 9.15
C ARG A 195 -8.17 -9.87 8.10
N MET A 196 -8.63 -9.87 6.83
CA MET A 196 -7.93 -10.55 5.73
C MET A 196 -6.54 -9.97 5.48
N ALA A 197 -6.41 -8.66 5.53
CA ALA A 197 -5.15 -7.95 5.38
C ALA A 197 -4.17 -8.25 6.52
N SER A 198 -4.67 -8.30 7.77
CA SER A 198 -3.87 -8.67 8.95
C SER A 198 -3.34 -10.10 8.86
N GLU A 199 -4.19 -11.06 8.51
CA GLU A 199 -3.78 -12.46 8.30
C GLU A 199 -2.68 -12.58 7.22
N ARG A 200 -2.84 -11.85 6.11
CA ARG A 200 -1.86 -11.82 5.02
C ARG A 200 -0.54 -11.17 5.44
N LEU A 201 -0.61 -10.08 6.20
CA LEU A 201 0.57 -9.39 6.73
C LEU A 201 1.33 -10.27 7.73
N GLU A 202 0.64 -10.92 8.67
CA GLU A 202 1.26 -11.83 9.64
C GLU A 202 1.89 -13.05 8.95
N LYS A 203 1.24 -13.59 7.93
CA LYS A 203 1.84 -14.65 7.09
C LYS A 203 3.13 -14.17 6.43
N ALA A 204 3.16 -12.95 5.87
CA ALA A 204 4.36 -12.39 5.27
C ALA A 204 5.48 -12.15 6.30
N LYS A 205 5.13 -11.71 7.52
CA LYS A 205 6.08 -11.53 8.62
C LYS A 205 6.66 -12.86 9.13
N SER A 206 5.87 -13.94 9.10
CA SER A 206 6.33 -15.27 9.53
C SER A 206 7.18 -16.00 8.50
N GLN A 207 7.24 -15.52 7.26
CA GLN A 207 8.10 -16.08 6.23
C GLN A 207 9.53 -15.66 6.50
N GLN A 208 10.35 -16.61 7.01
CA GLN A 208 11.79 -16.41 7.13
C GLN A 208 12.42 -16.37 5.74
N THR A 209 13.23 -15.35 5.48
CA THR A 209 14.09 -15.32 4.30
C THR A 209 15.42 -16.04 4.63
N ILE A 210 16.15 -16.50 3.59
CA ILE A 210 17.50 -17.10 3.77
C ILE A 210 18.43 -16.13 4.52
N PHE A 211 18.24 -14.82 4.38
CA PHE A 211 19.03 -13.78 5.05
C PHE A 211 18.70 -13.62 6.54
N ASP A 212 17.53 -14.10 6.99
CA ASP A 212 17.11 -14.04 8.39
C ASP A 212 17.59 -15.27 9.20
N LEU A 213 18.13 -16.29 8.52
CA LEU A 213 18.65 -17.46 9.20
C LEU A 213 20.02 -17.15 9.81
N PRO A 214 20.29 -17.58 11.07
CA PRO A 214 21.63 -17.53 11.63
C PRO A 214 22.62 -18.25 10.72
N THR A 215 23.82 -17.72 10.58
CA THR A 215 24.88 -18.26 9.69
C THR A 215 25.11 -19.77 9.87
N GLU A 216 25.00 -20.27 11.11
CA GLU A 216 25.11 -21.70 11.44
C GLU A 216 23.99 -22.58 10.83
N GLN A 217 22.79 -21.99 10.57
CA GLN A 217 21.69 -22.72 9.92
C GLN A 217 21.82 -22.71 8.40
N ILE A 218 22.41 -21.66 7.83
CA ILE A 218 22.69 -21.57 6.38
C ILE A 218 23.72 -22.64 5.98
N GLU A 219 24.77 -22.83 6.76
CA GLU A 219 25.78 -23.88 6.48
C GLU A 219 25.20 -25.30 6.55
N LYS A 220 24.28 -25.58 7.48
CA LYS A 220 23.61 -26.88 7.57
C LYS A 220 22.68 -27.14 6.38
N GLN A 221 21.95 -26.12 5.91
CA GLN A 221 21.02 -26.26 4.79
C GLN A 221 21.73 -26.46 3.46
N THR A 222 22.86 -25.79 3.24
CA THR A 222 23.73 -25.98 2.05
C THR A 222 24.37 -27.37 2.02
N LEU A 223 24.69 -27.93 3.18
CA LEU A 223 25.23 -29.29 3.27
C LEU A 223 24.21 -30.40 2.93
N PHE A 224 22.92 -30.17 3.25
CA PHE A 224 21.85 -31.13 2.94
C PHE A 224 21.47 -31.13 1.45
N ASP A 225 21.62 -30.00 0.75
CA ASP A 225 21.30 -29.87 -0.68
C ASP A 225 22.41 -30.38 -1.60
N VAL A 226 23.62 -30.51 -1.11
CA VAL A 226 24.79 -31.06 -1.87
C VAL A 226 24.86 -32.58 -1.78
N CYS A 227 24.14 -33.24 -0.88
CA CYS A 227 24.15 -34.69 -0.67
C CYS A 227 22.93 -35.42 -1.27
N LYS A 228 22.16 -34.77 -2.16
CA LYS A 228 21.12 -35.41 -2.98
C LYS A 228 21.50 -35.34 -4.46
#